data_0d0bcc46a33c81e1519df870ae780328
#
_entry.id   0d0bcc46a33c81e1519df870ae780328
#
_cell.length_a   1.000
_cell.length_b   1.000
_cell.length_c   1.000
_cell.angle_alpha   90.00
_cell.angle_beta   90.00
_cell.angle_gamma   90.00
#
_symmetry.space_group_name_H-M   'P 1'
#
loop_
_entity.id
_entity.type
_entity.pdbx_description
1 polymer ?
#
loop_
_entity_poly.entity_id
_entity_poly.type
_entity_poly.pdbx_seq_one_letter_code
_entity_poly.pdbx_strand_id
1 'polypeptide(L)'
;MILFFDTETTGLFQDRLPVDHPDQPCIVQLAAELCGDDGDTMASFNFIVDPGIDIPTGASNIHGITTEKAVAFGVSAEAALNAFAHLYSRADTVVAHNIKFDRGVMETAIARHYGRVRPLTKQLFCTMEAATPIVNLPPTERMRAAGITKPKPPRLEECIRHFFGEDLDGAHDAMIDVAACRRVFFHLKTLESA
;
A
#
# COMPACT_ATOMS: atom_id res chain seq x y z
N MET A 1 4.58 0.27 -18.38
CA MET A 1 4.72 -0.74 -17.28
C MET A 1 4.16 -0.16 -15.99
N ILE A 2 3.51 -0.99 -15.17
CA ILE A 2 2.77 -0.59 -13.99
C ILE A 2 3.37 -1.27 -12.76
N LEU A 3 3.68 -0.50 -11.71
CA LEU A 3 4.17 -1.01 -10.43
C LEU A 3 3.04 -0.97 -9.40
N PHE A 4 2.64 -2.12 -8.92
CA PHE A 4 1.76 -2.28 -7.76
C PHE A 4 2.62 -2.46 -6.52
N PHE A 5 2.26 -1.85 -5.40
CA PHE A 5 2.96 -2.05 -4.14
C PHE A 5 2.05 -1.83 -2.95
N ASP A 6 2.42 -2.39 -1.82
CA ASP A 6 1.74 -2.27 -0.55
C ASP A 6 2.74 -2.35 0.60
N THR A 7 2.41 -1.73 1.74
CA THR A 7 3.28 -1.65 2.92
C THR A 7 2.53 -1.99 4.19
N GLU A 8 3.05 -2.94 4.98
CA GLU A 8 2.69 -3.08 6.39
C GLU A 8 3.68 -2.32 7.27
N THR A 9 3.17 -1.75 8.36
CA THR A 9 3.92 -0.75 9.12
C THR A 9 3.76 -0.89 10.63
N THR A 10 4.65 -0.25 11.39
CA THR A 10 4.55 -0.18 12.86
C THR A 10 3.37 0.68 13.37
N GLY A 11 2.62 1.34 12.48
CA GLY A 11 1.49 2.18 12.84
C GLY A 11 0.99 3.04 11.68
N LEU A 12 0.09 3.97 11.94
CA LEU A 12 -0.52 4.81 10.91
C LEU A 12 0.41 5.96 10.53
N PHE A 13 0.47 6.26 9.22
CA PHE A 13 1.13 7.47 8.71
C PHE A 13 0.43 8.72 9.25
N GLN A 14 1.21 9.68 9.74
CA GLN A 14 0.73 10.90 10.38
C GLN A 14 0.79 12.09 9.41
N ASP A 15 -0.30 12.34 8.71
CA ASP A 15 -0.42 13.43 7.71
C ASP A 15 -0.05 14.83 8.23
N ARG A 16 -0.09 15.04 9.55
CA ARG A 16 0.21 16.35 10.17
C ARG A 16 1.68 16.57 10.44
N LEU A 17 2.49 15.51 10.35
CA LEU A 17 3.92 15.58 10.57
C LEU A 17 4.67 15.56 9.22
N PRO A 18 5.86 16.18 9.14
CA PRO A 18 6.76 16.02 8.01
C PRO A 18 7.08 14.54 7.75
N VAL A 19 7.33 14.17 6.49
CA VAL A 19 7.65 12.77 6.12
C VAL A 19 8.94 12.26 6.77
N ASP A 20 9.88 13.12 7.11
CA ASP A 20 11.13 12.81 7.81
C ASP A 20 11.04 12.90 9.33
N HIS A 21 9.84 13.14 9.87
CA HIS A 21 9.65 13.20 11.32
C HIS A 21 9.92 11.84 11.97
N PRO A 22 10.62 11.77 13.13
CA PRO A 22 10.96 10.50 13.79
C PRO A 22 9.75 9.67 14.18
N ASP A 23 8.61 10.29 14.50
CA ASP A 23 7.37 9.61 14.90
C ASP A 23 6.57 9.03 13.71
N GLN A 24 7.00 9.21 12.47
CA GLN A 24 6.38 8.49 11.34
C GLN A 24 6.60 6.99 11.47
N PRO A 25 5.69 6.13 10.95
CA PRO A 25 5.82 4.68 11.07
C PRO A 25 7.04 4.14 10.30
N CYS A 26 7.50 2.96 10.70
CA CYS A 26 8.50 2.19 9.97
C CYS A 26 7.80 1.10 9.14
N ILE A 27 8.40 0.72 8.00
CA ILE A 27 7.97 -0.43 7.21
C ILE A 27 8.32 -1.71 7.96
N VAL A 28 7.40 -2.68 8.02
CA VAL A 28 7.61 -4.05 8.52
C VAL A 28 7.40 -5.12 7.45
N GLN A 29 6.67 -4.78 6.38
CA GLN A 29 6.61 -5.60 5.16
C GLN A 29 6.51 -4.66 3.96
N LEU A 30 7.17 -5.02 2.88
CA LEU A 30 7.08 -4.33 1.60
C LEU A 30 6.93 -5.37 0.51
N ALA A 31 5.83 -5.31 -0.23
CA ALA A 31 5.61 -6.11 -1.42
C ALA A 31 5.45 -5.22 -2.63
N ALA A 32 5.94 -5.68 -3.76
CA ALA A 32 5.74 -4.99 -5.03
C ALA A 32 5.73 -5.96 -6.21
N GLU A 33 4.94 -5.62 -7.23
CA GLU A 33 4.80 -6.37 -8.47
C GLU A 33 4.84 -5.40 -9.65
N LEU A 34 5.78 -5.63 -10.58
CA LEU A 34 5.89 -4.90 -11.83
C LEU A 34 5.21 -5.70 -12.93
N CYS A 35 4.23 -5.09 -13.58
CA CYS A 35 3.44 -5.72 -14.65
C CYS A 35 3.59 -4.98 -15.97
N GLY A 36 3.38 -5.71 -17.08
CA GLY A 36 3.07 -5.14 -18.37
C GLY A 36 1.69 -4.48 -18.41
N ASP A 37 1.37 -3.79 -19.49
CA ASP A 37 0.05 -3.17 -19.69
C ASP A 37 -1.04 -4.22 -19.96
N ASP A 38 -0.66 -5.44 -20.33
CA ASP A 38 -1.49 -6.64 -20.45
C ASP A 38 -1.80 -7.31 -19.10
N GLY A 39 -1.14 -6.89 -18.02
CA GLY A 39 -1.29 -7.43 -16.68
C GLY A 39 -0.36 -8.60 -16.35
N ASP A 40 0.51 -8.99 -17.27
CA ASP A 40 1.49 -10.05 -17.02
C ASP A 40 2.57 -9.58 -16.05
N THR A 41 2.84 -10.39 -15.03
CA THR A 41 3.87 -10.11 -14.02
C THR A 41 5.26 -10.30 -14.61
N MET A 42 6.06 -9.25 -14.62
CA MET A 42 7.44 -9.24 -15.09
C MET A 42 8.45 -9.48 -13.98
N ALA A 43 8.17 -8.96 -12.79
CA ALA A 43 9.02 -9.11 -11.60
C ALA A 43 8.21 -8.79 -10.34
N SER A 44 8.55 -9.45 -9.23
CA SER A 44 7.92 -9.19 -7.93
C SER A 44 8.89 -9.48 -6.79
N PHE A 45 8.59 -8.91 -5.63
CA PHE A 45 9.20 -9.30 -4.36
C PHE A 45 8.21 -9.11 -3.20
N ASN A 46 8.43 -9.86 -2.13
CA ASN A 46 7.71 -9.73 -0.85
C ASN A 46 8.73 -9.90 0.29
N PHE A 47 9.01 -8.83 1.02
CA PHE A 47 10.00 -8.84 2.09
C PHE A 47 9.38 -8.43 3.42
N ILE A 48 9.58 -9.24 4.45
CA ILE A 48 9.55 -8.76 5.82
C ILE A 48 10.76 -7.85 6.00
N VAL A 49 10.57 -6.71 6.65
CA VAL A 49 11.61 -5.73 6.91
C VAL A 49 11.81 -5.61 8.42
N ASP A 50 13.06 -5.71 8.87
CA ASP A 50 13.39 -5.39 10.25
C ASP A 50 13.37 -3.86 10.44
N PRO A 51 12.41 -3.30 11.22
CA PRO A 51 12.33 -1.87 11.44
C PRO A 51 13.41 -1.32 12.40
N GLY A 52 14.18 -2.19 13.06
CA GLY A 52 15.15 -1.82 14.08
C GLY A 52 14.54 -1.29 15.39
N ILE A 53 13.23 -1.42 15.55
CA ILE A 53 12.45 -1.01 16.74
C ILE A 53 11.38 -2.06 17.02
N ASP A 54 10.83 -2.04 18.24
CA ASP A 54 9.72 -2.91 18.59
C ASP A 54 8.48 -2.59 17.74
N ILE A 55 7.83 -3.65 17.24
CA ILE A 55 6.56 -3.55 16.51
C ILE A 55 5.43 -3.54 17.54
N PRO A 56 4.62 -2.46 17.59
CA PRO A 56 3.51 -2.39 18.54
C PRO A 56 2.53 -3.56 18.35
N THR A 57 2.06 -4.13 19.46
CA THR A 57 1.10 -5.26 19.45
C THR A 57 -0.16 -4.94 18.62
N GLY A 58 -0.62 -3.68 18.64
CA GLY A 58 -1.76 -3.27 17.81
C GLY A 58 -1.50 -3.40 16.31
N ALA A 59 -0.28 -3.16 15.85
CA ALA A 59 0.12 -3.34 14.45
C ALA A 59 0.30 -4.83 14.13
N SER A 60 1.07 -5.56 14.98
CA SER A 60 1.32 -6.98 14.76
C SER A 60 0.05 -7.84 14.81
N ASN A 61 -0.99 -7.43 15.54
CA ASN A 61 -2.30 -8.10 15.52
C ASN A 61 -3.04 -7.93 14.18
N ILE A 62 -2.69 -6.93 13.38
CA ILE A 62 -3.29 -6.69 12.06
C ILE A 62 -2.58 -7.53 11.00
N HIS A 63 -1.27 -7.38 10.85
CA HIS A 63 -0.49 -7.99 9.77
C HIS A 63 0.28 -9.27 10.17
N GLY A 64 0.22 -9.69 11.44
CA GLY A 64 0.83 -10.96 11.89
C GLY A 64 2.36 -10.97 11.96
N ILE A 65 3.03 -9.81 11.83
CA ILE A 65 4.48 -9.70 11.92
C ILE A 65 4.84 -9.16 13.29
N THR A 66 5.49 -10.00 14.12
CA THR A 66 5.99 -9.60 15.45
C THR A 66 7.42 -9.08 15.35
N THR A 67 7.90 -8.41 16.39
CA THR A 67 9.30 -7.97 16.48
C THR A 67 10.26 -9.13 16.27
N GLU A 68 10.00 -10.28 16.95
CA GLU A 68 10.85 -11.48 16.84
C GLU A 68 10.89 -12.01 15.41
N LYS A 69 9.74 -12.03 14.72
CA LYS A 69 9.65 -12.47 13.32
C LYS A 69 10.43 -11.52 12.40
N ALA A 70 10.29 -10.21 12.60
CA ALA A 70 11.01 -9.22 11.80
C ALA A 70 12.52 -9.28 12.02
N VAL A 71 12.98 -9.42 13.25
CA VAL A 71 14.41 -9.58 13.57
C VAL A 71 14.98 -10.90 13.02
N ALA A 72 14.22 -12.01 13.09
CA ALA A 72 14.72 -13.33 12.66
C ALA A 72 14.76 -13.49 11.12
N PHE A 73 13.81 -12.90 10.39
CA PHE A 73 13.59 -13.17 8.96
C PHE A 73 13.56 -11.91 8.10
N GLY A 74 13.55 -10.73 8.70
CA GLY A 74 13.46 -9.48 7.97
C GLY A 74 14.76 -9.11 7.26
N VAL A 75 14.63 -8.50 6.09
CA VAL A 75 15.75 -7.83 5.43
C VAL A 75 15.94 -6.42 6.02
N SER A 76 17.09 -5.82 5.78
CA SER A 76 17.29 -4.41 6.13
C SER A 76 16.38 -3.49 5.30
N ALA A 77 16.02 -2.33 5.85
CA ALA A 77 15.28 -1.31 5.10
C ALA A 77 16.01 -0.92 3.79
N GLU A 78 17.34 -0.88 3.81
CA GLU A 78 18.15 -0.61 2.61
C GLU A 78 17.90 -1.64 1.50
N ALA A 79 17.93 -2.93 1.84
CA ALA A 79 17.71 -3.99 0.86
C ALA A 79 16.30 -3.90 0.24
N ALA A 80 15.28 -3.66 1.05
CA ALA A 80 13.90 -3.50 0.59
C ALA A 80 13.75 -2.26 -0.30
N LEU A 81 14.31 -1.12 0.09
CA LEU A 81 14.27 0.12 -0.69
C LEU A 81 15.03 -0.01 -2.02
N ASN A 82 16.16 -0.73 -2.06
CA ASN A 82 16.90 -0.98 -3.29
C ASN A 82 16.11 -1.87 -4.26
N ALA A 83 15.43 -2.91 -3.77
CA ALA A 83 14.55 -3.74 -4.59
C ALA A 83 13.39 -2.92 -5.15
N PHE A 84 12.74 -2.12 -4.31
CA PHE A 84 11.67 -1.21 -4.76
C PHE A 84 12.17 -0.22 -5.82
N ALA A 85 13.30 0.44 -5.59
CA ALA A 85 13.87 1.41 -6.52
C ALA A 85 14.19 0.78 -7.89
N HIS A 86 14.60 -0.49 -7.90
CA HIS A 86 14.86 -1.23 -9.14
C HIS A 86 13.59 -1.41 -9.97
N LEU A 87 12.46 -1.82 -9.37
CA LEU A 87 11.19 -1.95 -10.07
C LEU A 87 10.60 -0.58 -10.40
N TYR A 88 10.61 0.36 -9.44
CA TYR A 88 10.13 1.73 -9.62
C TYR A 88 10.78 2.44 -10.80
N SER A 89 12.08 2.25 -11.02
CA SER A 89 12.78 2.89 -12.15
C SER A 89 12.20 2.50 -13.51
N ARG A 90 11.59 1.33 -13.63
CA ARG A 90 11.03 0.76 -14.86
C ARG A 90 9.54 1.07 -15.06
N ALA A 91 8.85 1.47 -14.00
CA ALA A 91 7.43 1.78 -14.06
C ALA A 91 7.19 3.16 -14.68
N ASP A 92 6.06 3.29 -15.36
CA ASP A 92 5.49 4.58 -15.78
C ASP A 92 4.43 5.03 -14.79
N THR A 93 3.62 4.07 -14.31
CA THR A 93 2.55 4.28 -13.32
C THR A 93 2.82 3.46 -12.06
N VAL A 94 2.51 4.03 -10.91
CA VAL A 94 2.62 3.40 -9.59
C VAL A 94 1.23 3.35 -8.97
N VAL A 95 0.83 2.18 -8.53
CA VAL A 95 -0.53 1.88 -8.07
C VAL A 95 -0.50 1.31 -6.66
N ALA A 96 -1.39 1.79 -5.79
CA ALA A 96 -1.69 1.19 -4.50
C ALA A 96 -3.16 1.41 -4.12
N HIS A 97 -3.64 0.64 -3.14
CA HIS A 97 -4.96 0.87 -2.56
C HIS A 97 -4.83 1.85 -1.38
N ASN A 98 -5.32 3.09 -1.51
CA ASN A 98 -5.01 4.22 -0.62
C ASN A 98 -3.54 4.70 -0.73
N ILE A 99 -3.09 4.90 -1.96
CA ILE A 99 -1.71 5.22 -2.32
C ILE A 99 -1.09 6.38 -1.52
N LYS A 100 -1.89 7.28 -0.96
CA LYS A 100 -1.41 8.37 -0.12
C LYS A 100 -0.67 7.84 1.12
N PHE A 101 -1.18 6.76 1.71
CA PHE A 101 -0.56 6.10 2.86
C PHE A 101 0.78 5.48 2.48
N ASP A 102 0.78 4.57 1.52
CA ASP A 102 1.97 3.83 1.12
C ASP A 102 3.06 4.73 0.56
N ARG A 103 2.67 5.74 -0.23
CA ARG A 103 3.58 6.79 -0.69
C ARG A 103 4.24 7.49 0.49
N GLY A 104 3.48 7.95 1.49
CA GLY A 104 4.00 8.64 2.66
C GLY A 104 4.98 7.77 3.43
N VAL A 105 4.64 6.50 3.65
CA VAL A 105 5.50 5.50 4.31
C VAL A 105 6.81 5.29 3.54
N MET A 106 6.75 5.13 2.22
CA MET A 106 7.93 4.96 1.37
C MET A 106 8.83 6.21 1.37
N GLU A 107 8.25 7.40 1.24
CA GLU A 107 8.99 8.67 1.29
C GLU A 107 9.66 8.86 2.66
N THR A 108 9.00 8.43 3.76
CA THR A 108 9.57 8.39 5.11
C THR A 108 10.78 7.45 5.20
N ALA A 109 10.63 6.22 4.72
CA ALA A 109 11.72 5.24 4.75
C ALA A 109 12.92 5.71 3.91
N ILE A 110 12.68 6.30 2.74
CA ILE A 110 13.70 6.90 1.89
C ILE A 110 14.40 8.06 2.62
N ALA A 111 13.65 8.96 3.27
CA ALA A 111 14.22 10.09 4.00
C ALA A 111 15.10 9.63 5.17
N ARG A 112 14.64 8.64 5.94
CA ARG A 112 15.41 8.06 7.06
C ARG A 112 16.71 7.40 6.60
N HIS A 113 16.64 6.62 5.53
CA HIS A 113 17.79 5.87 5.06
C HIS A 113 18.82 6.77 4.35
N TYR A 114 18.38 7.67 3.48
CA TYR A 114 19.27 8.51 2.67
C TYR A 114 19.51 9.91 3.23
N GLY A 115 18.92 10.27 4.36
CA GLY A 115 19.06 11.58 5.01
C GLY A 115 18.44 12.74 4.22
N ARG A 116 17.53 12.45 3.27
CA ARG A 116 16.84 13.46 2.45
C ARG A 116 15.51 12.98 1.94
N VAL A 117 14.53 13.86 1.92
CA VAL A 117 13.22 13.61 1.31
C VAL A 117 13.36 13.45 -0.21
N ARG A 118 12.83 12.38 -0.76
CA ARG A 118 12.74 12.13 -2.20
C ARG A 118 11.32 11.66 -2.53
N PRO A 119 10.48 12.57 -3.07
CA PRO A 119 9.12 12.20 -3.43
C PRO A 119 9.08 11.18 -4.56
N LEU A 120 8.08 10.30 -4.53
CA LEU A 120 7.75 9.46 -5.68
C LEU A 120 7.11 10.33 -6.76
N THR A 121 7.78 10.43 -7.91
CA THR A 121 7.44 11.38 -8.99
C THR A 121 6.76 10.75 -10.21
N LYS A 122 6.61 9.43 -10.25
CA LYS A 122 5.88 8.73 -11.32
C LYS A 122 4.39 9.04 -11.26
N GLN A 123 3.66 8.75 -12.34
CA GLN A 123 2.21 8.83 -12.32
C GLN A 123 1.66 7.92 -11.21
N LEU A 124 0.81 8.47 -10.35
CA LEU A 124 0.19 7.73 -9.24
C LEU A 124 -1.26 7.39 -9.58
N PHE A 125 -1.69 6.19 -9.24
CA PHE A 125 -3.07 5.77 -9.37
C PHE A 125 -3.54 5.13 -8.04
N CYS A 126 -4.66 5.63 -7.51
CA CYS A 126 -5.27 5.13 -6.27
C CYS A 126 -6.51 4.30 -6.60
N THR A 127 -6.44 2.98 -6.43
CA THR A 127 -7.59 2.10 -6.68
C THR A 127 -8.76 2.38 -5.73
N MET A 128 -8.49 2.79 -4.48
CA MET A 128 -9.52 3.19 -3.52
C MET A 128 -10.32 4.40 -4.01
N GLU A 129 -9.63 5.46 -4.45
CA GLU A 129 -10.27 6.68 -4.93
C GLU A 129 -11.07 6.42 -6.21
N ALA A 130 -10.50 5.68 -7.15
CA ALA A 130 -11.15 5.33 -8.42
C ALA A 130 -12.38 4.41 -8.22
N ALA A 131 -12.32 3.47 -7.27
CA ALA A 131 -13.43 2.58 -6.94
C ALA A 131 -14.55 3.28 -6.14
N THR A 132 -14.25 4.35 -5.42
CA THR A 132 -15.23 4.99 -4.50
C THR A 132 -16.57 5.34 -5.15
N PRO A 133 -16.66 6.00 -6.32
CA PRO A 133 -17.94 6.32 -6.95
C PRO A 133 -18.66 5.08 -7.50
N ILE A 134 -17.96 3.98 -7.79
CA ILE A 134 -18.52 2.76 -8.41
C ILE A 134 -19.08 1.86 -7.31
N VAL A 135 -18.29 1.55 -6.29
CA VAL A 135 -18.71 0.74 -5.13
C VAL A 135 -19.79 1.45 -4.32
N ASN A 136 -19.73 2.77 -4.26
CA ASN A 136 -20.73 3.70 -3.72
C ASN A 136 -21.28 3.31 -2.34
N LEU A 137 -20.39 2.99 -1.40
CA LEU A 137 -20.79 2.65 -0.03
C LEU A 137 -21.37 3.86 0.69
N PRO A 138 -22.42 3.67 1.53
CA PRO A 138 -22.99 4.78 2.28
C PRO A 138 -21.95 5.37 3.26
N PRO A 139 -21.99 6.70 3.52
CA PRO A 139 -21.10 7.30 4.49
C PRO A 139 -21.30 6.68 5.87
N THR A 140 -20.19 6.51 6.60
CA THR A 140 -20.23 5.99 7.98
C THR A 140 -20.97 6.95 8.92
N GLU A 141 -21.35 6.49 10.10
CA GLU A 141 -21.97 7.36 11.13
C GLU A 141 -21.06 8.53 11.50
N ARG A 142 -19.75 8.27 11.63
CA ARG A 142 -18.74 9.32 11.88
C ARG A 142 -18.68 10.35 10.75
N MET A 143 -18.76 9.91 9.50
CA MET A 143 -18.78 10.81 8.34
C MET A 143 -20.06 11.66 8.36
N ARG A 144 -21.23 11.04 8.59
CA ARG A 144 -22.52 11.78 8.70
C ARG A 144 -22.49 12.80 9.84
N ALA A 145 -21.97 12.43 10.99
CA ALA A 145 -21.81 13.32 12.14
C ALA A 145 -20.89 14.51 11.84
N ALA A 146 -19.91 14.35 10.94
CA ALA A 146 -19.04 15.41 10.45
C ALA A 146 -19.61 16.18 9.22
N GLY A 147 -20.90 15.95 8.85
CA GLY A 147 -21.55 16.59 7.71
C GLY A 147 -21.09 16.09 6.33
N ILE A 148 -20.37 14.98 6.28
CA ILE A 148 -19.88 14.38 5.03
C ILE A 148 -20.95 13.46 4.46
N THR A 149 -21.46 13.79 3.27
CA THR A 149 -22.51 13.03 2.57
C THR A 149 -21.96 12.20 1.39
N LYS A 150 -20.68 12.36 1.07
CA LYS A 150 -20.03 11.59 0.01
C LYS A 150 -19.91 10.10 0.37
N PRO A 151 -19.85 9.20 -0.64
CA PRO A 151 -19.60 7.79 -0.39
C PRO A 151 -18.36 7.57 0.48
N LYS A 152 -18.42 6.54 1.32
CA LYS A 152 -17.25 6.07 2.08
C LYS A 152 -16.24 5.46 1.11
N PRO A 153 -14.95 5.82 1.18
CA PRO A 153 -13.90 5.10 0.45
C PRO A 153 -13.91 3.61 0.82
N PRO A 154 -13.98 2.70 -0.16
CA PRO A 154 -14.02 1.27 0.11
C PRO A 154 -12.65 0.76 0.58
N ARG A 155 -12.65 -0.25 1.45
CA ARG A 155 -11.46 -1.06 1.71
C ARG A 155 -11.21 -2.00 0.53
N LEU A 156 -10.00 -2.53 0.43
CA LEU A 156 -9.64 -3.45 -0.65
C LEU A 156 -10.53 -4.70 -0.68
N GLU A 157 -10.82 -5.28 0.49
CA GLU A 157 -11.76 -6.39 0.64
C GLU A 157 -13.19 -6.07 0.18
N GLU A 158 -13.64 -4.82 0.39
CA GLU A 158 -14.95 -4.36 -0.07
C GLU A 158 -14.98 -4.21 -1.61
N CYS A 159 -13.86 -3.80 -2.22
CA CYS A 159 -13.72 -3.79 -3.68
C CYS A 159 -13.73 -5.21 -4.27
N ILE A 160 -12.98 -6.14 -3.69
CA ILE A 160 -12.93 -7.55 -4.14
C ILE A 160 -14.34 -8.17 -4.06
N ARG A 161 -15.04 -7.97 -2.95
CA ARG A 161 -16.42 -8.47 -2.82
C ARG A 161 -17.38 -7.85 -3.82
N HIS A 162 -17.26 -6.53 -4.05
CA HIS A 162 -18.13 -5.81 -4.98
C HIS A 162 -17.92 -6.21 -6.43
N PHE A 163 -16.67 -6.29 -6.88
CA PHE A 163 -16.35 -6.51 -8.30
C PHE A 163 -16.30 -7.99 -8.67
N PHE A 164 -15.96 -8.87 -7.74
CA PHE A 164 -15.71 -10.29 -8.05
C PHE A 164 -16.61 -11.25 -7.26
N GLY A 165 -17.35 -10.77 -6.24
CA GLY A 165 -18.19 -11.63 -5.40
C GLY A 165 -17.41 -12.57 -4.48
N GLU A 166 -16.14 -12.26 -4.20
CA GLU A 166 -15.20 -13.07 -3.43
C GLU A 166 -14.85 -12.39 -2.11
N ASP A 167 -14.47 -13.17 -1.11
CA ASP A 167 -13.81 -12.64 0.10
C ASP A 167 -12.29 -12.58 -0.14
N LEU A 168 -11.62 -11.62 0.50
CA LEU A 168 -10.16 -11.48 0.45
C LEU A 168 -9.55 -12.21 1.64
N ASP A 169 -9.21 -13.49 1.45
CA ASP A 169 -8.52 -14.27 2.45
C ASP A 169 -7.05 -13.82 2.57
N GLY A 170 -6.58 -13.66 3.81
CA GLY A 170 -5.20 -13.23 4.08
C GLY A 170 -4.95 -11.74 3.89
N ALA A 171 -5.99 -10.90 3.90
CA ALA A 171 -5.83 -9.44 3.97
C ALA A 171 -4.82 -9.04 5.06
N HIS A 172 -4.09 -7.95 4.81
CA HIS A 172 -2.95 -7.50 5.62
C HIS A 172 -1.68 -8.39 5.53
N ASP A 173 -1.55 -9.20 4.46
CA ASP A 173 -0.26 -9.60 3.89
C ASP A 173 -0.03 -8.74 2.66
N ALA A 174 1.05 -7.97 2.64
CA ALA A 174 1.29 -6.97 1.60
C ALA A 174 1.28 -7.57 0.17
N MET A 175 1.70 -8.84 -0.03
CA MET A 175 1.66 -9.44 -1.37
C MET A 175 0.24 -9.85 -1.78
N ILE A 176 -0.59 -10.29 -0.82
CA ILE A 176 -2.00 -10.58 -1.09
C ILE A 176 -2.72 -9.28 -1.47
N ASP A 177 -2.43 -8.19 -0.75
CA ASP A 177 -3.02 -6.88 -1.00
C ASP A 177 -2.53 -6.29 -2.33
N VAL A 178 -1.26 -6.47 -2.72
CA VAL A 178 -0.74 -6.15 -4.06
C VAL A 178 -1.51 -6.89 -5.16
N ALA A 179 -1.69 -8.20 -5.02
CA ALA A 179 -2.39 -9.00 -6.02
C ALA A 179 -3.87 -8.60 -6.14
N ALA A 180 -4.54 -8.33 -5.02
CA ALA A 180 -5.92 -7.85 -4.99
C ALA A 180 -6.04 -6.43 -5.59
N CYS A 181 -5.12 -5.51 -5.24
CA CYS A 181 -5.04 -4.17 -5.80
C CYS A 181 -4.88 -4.20 -7.32
N ARG A 182 -4.00 -5.08 -7.85
CA ARG A 182 -3.81 -5.30 -9.28
C ARG A 182 -5.11 -5.75 -9.96
N ARG A 183 -5.82 -6.74 -9.38
CA ARG A 183 -7.12 -7.19 -9.91
C ARG A 183 -8.14 -6.05 -10.01
N VAL A 184 -8.24 -5.25 -8.94
CA VAL A 184 -9.13 -4.08 -8.90
C VAL A 184 -8.72 -3.06 -9.97
N PHE A 185 -7.43 -2.75 -10.11
CA PHE A 185 -6.94 -1.81 -11.11
C PHE A 185 -7.32 -2.22 -12.54
N PHE A 186 -7.02 -3.44 -12.95
CA PHE A 186 -7.33 -3.89 -14.31
C PHE A 186 -8.84 -3.97 -14.55
N HIS A 187 -9.64 -4.36 -13.54
CA HIS A 187 -11.09 -4.30 -13.66
C HIS A 187 -11.59 -2.87 -13.88
N LEU A 188 -11.11 -1.89 -13.11
CA LEU A 188 -11.45 -0.48 -13.31
C LEU A 188 -11.09 0.00 -14.73
N LYS A 189 -9.95 -0.45 -15.28
CA LYS A 189 -9.55 -0.11 -16.65
C LYS A 189 -10.50 -0.68 -17.70
N THR A 190 -11.08 -1.85 -17.49
CA THR A 190 -12.10 -2.38 -18.41
C THR A 190 -13.38 -1.51 -18.40
N LEU A 191 -13.76 -0.96 -17.25
CA LEU A 191 -14.94 -0.10 -17.11
C LEU A 191 -14.76 1.28 -17.78
N GLU A 192 -13.53 1.80 -17.80
CA GLU A 192 -13.21 3.07 -18.49
C GLU A 192 -13.26 2.93 -20.03
N SER A 193 -13.08 1.71 -20.53
CA SER A 193 -13.02 1.42 -21.98
C SER A 193 -14.36 1.00 -22.59
N ALA A 194 -15.40 0.80 -21.78
CA ALA A 194 -16.73 0.37 -22.16
C ALA A 194 -17.71 1.55 -22.29
#